data_528f519249a82c07a5580370d069a310
#
_entry.id   528f519249a82c07a5580370d069a310
#
_cell.length_a   1.000
_cell.length_b   1.000
_cell.length_c   1.000
_cell.angle_alpha   90.00
_cell.angle_beta   90.00
_cell.angle_gamma   90.00
#
_symmetry.space_group_name_H-M   'P 1'
#
loop_
_entity.id
_entity.type
_entity.pdbx_description
1 polymer ?
#
loop_
_entity_poly.entity_id
_entity_poly.type
_entity_poly.pdbx_seq_one_letter_code
_entity_poly.pdbx_strand_id
1 'polypeptide(L)'
;MLFDDGHQQRYLPDRQAVLRYVLAVGPHAASPRFEVLTETGRVRLTDGSDGGRQFALVEVIDLTRPGEIDRLRQELDGSGEPG
;
A
#
# COMPACT_ATOMS: atom_id res chain seq x y z
N MET A 1 -0.30 -7.71 -0.59
CA MET A 1 0.22 -6.43 -1.09
C MET A 1 1.35 -5.95 -0.19
N LEU A 2 2.40 -5.45 -0.78
CA LEU A 2 3.48 -4.83 -0.03
C LEU A 2 3.17 -3.34 0.15
N PHE A 3 3.28 -2.87 1.38
CA PHE A 3 2.95 -1.50 1.74
C PHE A 3 4.19 -0.83 2.33
N ASP A 4 4.53 0.35 1.83
CA ASP A 4 5.73 1.09 2.26
C ASP A 4 5.29 2.47 2.76
N ASP A 5 5.59 2.76 4.04
CA ASP A 5 5.28 4.04 4.66
C ASP A 5 6.45 5.03 4.65
N GLY A 6 7.52 4.70 3.96
CA GLY A 6 8.74 5.50 3.91
C GLY A 6 9.78 5.10 4.96
N HIS A 7 9.40 4.33 5.95
CA HIS A 7 10.29 3.85 7.02
C HIS A 7 10.32 2.33 7.11
N GLN A 8 9.17 1.69 6.93
CA GLN A 8 9.02 0.24 7.02
C GLN A 8 8.19 -0.28 5.88
N GLN A 9 8.48 -1.51 5.48
CA GLN A 9 7.65 -2.25 4.53
C GLN A 9 6.84 -3.27 5.31
N ARG A 10 5.55 -3.40 4.95
CA ARG A 10 4.64 -4.35 5.58
C ARG A 10 3.90 -5.13 4.51
N TYR A 11 3.65 -6.39 4.79
CA TYR A 11 2.84 -7.23 3.94
C TYR A 11 1.41 -7.21 4.46
N LEU A 12 0.48 -6.72 3.65
CA LEU A 12 -0.93 -6.66 4.02
C LEU A 12 -1.74 -7.57 3.09
N PRO A 13 -2.78 -8.24 3.62
CA PRO A 13 -3.48 -9.28 2.85
C PRO A 13 -4.26 -8.72 1.66
N ASP A 14 -4.83 -7.53 1.77
CA ASP A 14 -5.66 -6.95 0.73
C ASP A 14 -5.72 -5.43 0.83
N ARG A 15 -6.44 -4.82 -0.12
CA ARG A 15 -6.58 -3.37 -0.17
C ARG A 15 -7.33 -2.80 1.02
N GLN A 16 -8.31 -3.52 1.57
CA GLN A 16 -9.02 -3.06 2.77
C GLN A 16 -8.08 -2.90 3.96
N ALA A 17 -7.16 -3.86 4.13
CA ALA A 17 -6.16 -3.77 5.18
C ALA A 17 -5.25 -2.54 4.98
N VAL A 18 -4.88 -2.24 3.74
CA VAL A 18 -4.11 -1.03 3.40
C VAL A 18 -4.87 0.23 3.80
N LEU A 19 -6.14 0.32 3.43
CA LEU A 19 -6.96 1.51 3.74
C LEU A 19 -7.14 1.70 5.23
N ARG A 20 -7.41 0.63 5.97
CA ARG A 20 -7.54 0.69 7.43
C ARG A 20 -6.26 1.19 8.08
N TYR A 21 -5.12 0.67 7.64
CA TYR A 21 -3.83 1.07 8.17
C TYR A 21 -3.55 2.54 7.89
N VAL A 22 -3.74 2.97 6.65
CA VAL A 22 -3.49 4.35 6.24
C VAL A 22 -4.39 5.32 7.02
N LEU A 23 -5.66 4.99 7.17
CA LEU A 23 -6.60 5.86 7.90
C LEU A 23 -6.32 5.89 9.40
N ALA A 24 -5.76 4.82 9.95
CA ALA A 24 -5.42 4.77 11.37
C ALA A 24 -4.15 5.55 11.70
N VAL A 25 -3.11 5.41 10.90
CA VAL A 25 -1.79 5.98 11.22
C VAL A 25 -1.42 7.19 10.37
N GLY A 26 -1.98 7.29 9.17
CA GLY A 26 -1.62 8.33 8.21
C GLY A 26 -1.79 9.74 8.72
N PRO A 27 -2.95 10.10 9.35
CA PRO A 27 -3.17 11.46 9.85
C PRO A 27 -2.17 11.88 10.93
N HIS A 28 -1.52 10.92 11.58
CA HIS A 28 -0.54 11.16 12.65
C HIS A 28 0.90 10.96 12.16
N ALA A 29 1.09 10.56 10.91
CA ALA A 29 2.41 10.30 10.37
C ALA A 29 3.14 11.61 10.05
N ALA A 30 4.45 11.62 10.27
CA ALA A 30 5.29 12.76 9.92
C ALA A 30 5.32 12.98 8.41
N SER A 31 5.24 11.90 7.64
CA SER A 31 5.18 11.95 6.19
C SER A 31 3.98 11.10 5.74
N PRO A 32 2.83 11.71 5.43
CA PRO A 32 1.60 10.98 5.11
C PRO A 32 1.54 10.51 3.65
N ARG A 33 2.65 10.02 3.14
CA ARG A 33 2.76 9.48 1.78
C ARG A 33 3.13 8.02 1.85
N PHE A 34 2.35 7.19 1.16
CA PHE A 34 2.48 5.73 1.21
C PHE A 34 2.54 5.16 -0.19
N GLU A 35 3.25 4.07 -0.35
CA GLU A 35 3.35 3.36 -1.62
C GLU A 35 2.78 1.95 -1.46
N VAL A 36 2.00 1.52 -2.45
CA VAL A 36 1.43 0.18 -2.51
C VAL A 36 2.04 -0.54 -3.69
N LEU A 37 2.62 -1.70 -3.44
CA LEU A 37 3.29 -2.50 -4.46
C LEU A 37 2.67 -3.88 -4.57
N THR A 38 2.73 -4.45 -5.76
CA THR A 38 2.29 -5.83 -5.99
C THR A 38 3.46 -6.68 -6.47
N GLU A 39 3.45 -7.96 -6.11
CA GLU A 39 4.47 -8.89 -6.56
C GLU A 39 4.27 -9.21 -8.03
N THR A 40 5.32 -9.03 -8.83
CA THR A 40 5.29 -9.27 -10.27
C THR A 40 6.05 -10.52 -10.68
N GLY A 41 6.83 -11.11 -9.77
CA GLY A 41 7.60 -12.30 -10.06
C GLY A 41 8.86 -12.38 -9.21
N ARG A 42 9.84 -13.11 -9.74
CA ARG A 42 11.14 -13.26 -9.08
C ARG A 42 12.26 -12.74 -9.95
N VAL A 43 13.24 -12.13 -9.33
CA VAL A 43 14.46 -11.68 -10.00
C VAL A 43 15.43 -12.86 -10.10
N ARG A 44 16.01 -13.06 -11.30
CA ARG A 44 17.12 -13.99 -11.47
C ARG A 44 18.43 -13.23 -11.58
N LEU A 45 19.41 -13.67 -10.83
CA LEU A 45 20.74 -13.09 -10.92
C LEU A 45 21.47 -13.66 -12.15
N THR A 46 22.58 -13.02 -12.53
CA THR A 46 23.36 -13.41 -13.70
C THR A 46 23.90 -14.84 -13.63
N ASP A 47 24.12 -15.35 -12.41
CA ASP A 47 24.58 -16.73 -12.20
C ASP A 47 23.43 -17.75 -12.16
N GLY A 48 22.19 -17.31 -12.40
CA GLY A 48 21.01 -18.17 -12.40
C GLY A 48 20.38 -18.38 -11.03
N SER A 49 20.96 -17.83 -9.98
CA SER A 49 20.39 -17.97 -8.64
C SER A 49 19.20 -17.05 -8.44
N ASP A 50 18.38 -17.34 -7.39
CA ASP A 50 17.20 -16.57 -7.05
C ASP A 50 17.62 -15.26 -6.38
N GLY A 51 17.28 -14.13 -7.00
CA GLY A 51 17.55 -12.80 -6.48
C GLY A 51 16.43 -12.24 -5.61
N GLY A 52 15.38 -13.03 -5.33
CA GLY A 52 14.26 -12.65 -4.49
C GLY A 52 13.03 -12.21 -5.27
N ARG A 53 12.08 -11.64 -4.55
CA ARG A 53 10.80 -11.21 -5.11
C ARG A 53 10.93 -9.86 -5.79
N GLN A 54 10.24 -9.72 -6.90
CA GLN A 54 10.16 -8.47 -7.63
C GLN A 54 8.79 -7.84 -7.41
N PHE A 55 8.77 -6.52 -7.18
CA PHE A 55 7.54 -5.77 -6.93
C PHE A 55 7.45 -4.59 -7.88
N ALA A 56 6.23 -4.22 -8.25
CA ALA A 56 5.95 -3.03 -9.02
C ALA A 56 5.02 -2.11 -8.26
N LEU A 57 5.26 -0.80 -8.36
CA LEU A 57 4.42 0.21 -7.75
C LEU A 57 3.05 0.23 -8.42
N VAL A 58 2.00 0.08 -7.63
CA VAL A 58 0.62 0.08 -8.11
C VAL A 58 -0.03 1.44 -7.86
N GLU A 59 0.20 2.01 -6.67
CA GLU A 59 -0.48 3.23 -6.27
C GLU A 59 0.36 4.00 -5.27
N VAL A 60 0.28 5.33 -5.33
CA VAL A 60 0.80 6.22 -4.30
C VAL A 60 -0.39 6.87 -3.60
N ILE A 61 -0.46 6.70 -2.28
CA ILE A 61 -1.48 7.32 -1.44
C ILE A 61 -0.82 8.50 -0.73
N ASP A 62 -1.32 9.71 -1.01
CA ASP A 62 -0.77 10.94 -0.44
C ASP A 62 -1.90 11.69 0.28
N LEU A 63 -1.86 11.66 1.62
CA LEU A 63 -2.91 12.27 2.44
C LEU A 63 -2.82 13.79 2.48
N THR A 64 -1.79 14.39 1.89
CA THR A 64 -1.72 15.85 1.75
C THR A 64 -2.63 16.37 0.66
N ARG A 65 -3.11 15.50 -0.24
CA ARG A 65 -4.04 15.90 -1.29
C ARG A 65 -5.41 16.21 -0.69
N PRO A 66 -6.07 17.31 -1.13
CA PRO A 66 -7.39 17.63 -0.64
C PRO A 66 -8.40 16.52 -0.92
N GLY A 67 -9.16 16.11 0.10
CA GLY A 67 -10.18 15.09 -0.04
C GLY A 67 -9.71 13.64 -0.10
N GLU A 68 -8.42 13.40 -0.02
CA GLU A 68 -7.88 12.04 -0.13
C GLU A 68 -8.35 11.15 1.02
N ILE A 69 -8.36 11.68 2.25
CA ILE A 69 -8.83 10.91 3.41
C ILE A 69 -10.30 10.53 3.26
N ASP A 70 -11.14 11.46 2.82
CA ASP A 70 -12.57 11.20 2.61
C ASP A 70 -12.77 10.17 1.50
N ARG A 71 -12.00 10.25 0.42
CA ARG A 71 -12.05 9.29 -0.67
C ARG A 71 -11.73 7.88 -0.19
N LEU A 72 -10.68 7.74 0.61
CA LEU A 72 -10.27 6.44 1.15
C LEU A 72 -11.31 5.87 2.11
N ARG A 73 -11.92 6.72 2.94
CA ARG A 73 -13.00 6.29 3.84
C ARG A 73 -14.21 5.81 3.06
N GLN A 74 -14.59 6.52 2.02
CA GLN A 74 -15.72 6.12 1.17
C GLN A 74 -15.44 4.78 0.48
N GLU A 75 -14.23 4.59 -0.01
CA GLU A 75 -13.85 3.33 -0.62
C GLU A 75 -13.90 2.18 0.39
N LEU A 76 -13.39 2.39 1.59
CA LEU A 76 -13.40 1.37 2.64
C LEU A 76 -14.83 1.01 3.06
N ASP A 77 -15.68 2.02 3.27
CA ASP A 77 -17.06 1.83 3.66
C ASP A 77 -17.85 1.10 2.56
N GLY A 78 -17.65 1.52 1.31
CA GLY A 78 -18.32 0.89 0.17
C GLY A 78 -17.89 -0.55 -0.05
N SER A 79 -16.62 -0.86 0.16
CA SER A 79 -16.09 -2.21 -0.01
C SER A 79 -16.57 -3.18 1.07
N GLY A 80 -16.90 -2.65 2.25
CA GLY A 80 -17.35 -3.45 3.39
C GLY A 80 -18.83 -3.72 3.39
N GLU A 81 -19.61 -3.10 2.52
CA GLU A 81 -21.05 -3.31 2.50
C GLU A 81 -21.42 -4.55 1.71
N PRO A 82 -22.20 -5.45 2.32
CA PRO A 82 -22.81 -6.54 1.57
C PRO A 82 -23.88 -5.92 0.66
N GLY A 83 -23.60 -5.93 -0.58
CA GLY A 83 -24.28 -5.27 -1.67
C GLY A 83 -25.76 -5.16 -1.66
#